data_e00284c2f8e86d38ac5f4006cecdcae9
#
_entry.id   e00284c2f8e86d38ac5f4006cecdcae9
#
_cell.length_a   1.000
_cell.length_b   1.000
_cell.length_c   1.000
_cell.angle_alpha   90.00
_cell.angle_beta   90.00
_cell.angle_gamma   90.00
#
_symmetry.space_group_name_H-M   'P 1'
#
loop_
_entity.id
_entity.type
_entity.pdbx_description
1 polymer ?
#
loop_
_entity_poly.entity_id
_entity_poly.type
_entity_poly.pdbx_seq_one_letter_code
_entity_poly.pdbx_strand_id
1 'polypeptide(L)'
;DFAEWIREQATKTYTENGAAARNTTGDARLDLFATIGSLRRADPERIELLFAEAYQADPLFALKILFYARDIREGLGERRVFRILLQYLAEYHPQVVIANLDLIGVFGRFDDWYCLIGTGVEDEMWSAMKQQLEADLKNFQEGKSVSLLAKWIKTADSKNTETRKLGILTAQKLGYPVYNFKRIVRSLRKYIGVLEVKMSEGKWEEIVYPEVSGRAMMIYRNAFRKHDEKRFNQYLAKALDGKEKIHAETLYPYDLVEKVLYGRQWNQVLEAQWRQLPDYVAQETNAIVIADVSGSMSGRPLATSIGLAIYFAERNRGAYHNLFMTFSQKPEFVSLRGETLLQKIKYVERTEWGMNTNLQAAFELVLETAMDHDVPPEEMPKALIVV
;
A
#
# COMPACT_ATOMS: atom_id res chain seq x y z
N ASP A 1 11.18 -30.73 27.77
CA ASP A 1 12.43 -31.26 27.20
C ASP A 1 13.49 -30.15 27.19
N PHE A 2 14.78 -30.52 27.51
CA PHE A 2 15.88 -29.56 27.57
C PHE A 2 16.14 -28.85 26.23
N ALA A 3 16.01 -29.57 25.14
CA ALA A 3 16.12 -28.99 23.78
C ALA A 3 15.00 -27.98 23.46
N GLU A 4 13.81 -28.21 23.95
CA GLU A 4 12.68 -27.31 23.83
C GLU A 4 12.89 -26.04 24.67
N TRP A 5 13.40 -26.20 25.90
CA TRP A 5 13.76 -25.08 26.73
C TRP A 5 14.88 -24.24 26.12
N ILE A 6 15.94 -24.84 25.54
CA ILE A 6 16.98 -24.11 24.82
C ILE A 6 16.41 -23.34 23.63
N ARG A 7 15.52 -23.96 22.83
CA ARG A 7 14.86 -23.26 21.71
C ARG A 7 14.03 -22.07 22.20
N GLU A 8 13.31 -22.23 23.30
CA GLU A 8 12.58 -21.13 23.92
C GLU A 8 13.50 -20.00 24.37
N GLN A 9 14.64 -20.32 24.99
CA GLN A 9 15.61 -19.28 25.39
C GLN A 9 16.24 -18.57 24.18
N ALA A 10 16.54 -19.30 23.10
CA ALA A 10 17.11 -18.74 21.88
C ALA A 10 16.17 -17.77 21.15
N THR A 11 14.86 -17.89 21.36
CA THR A 11 13.87 -16.97 20.77
C THR A 11 13.54 -15.77 21.63
N LYS A 12 14.00 -15.75 22.89
CA LYS A 12 13.77 -14.61 23.79
C LYS A 12 14.61 -13.42 23.38
N THR A 13 13.96 -12.28 23.36
CA THR A 13 14.59 -10.98 23.17
C THR A 13 13.94 -9.98 24.13
N TYR A 14 14.41 -8.75 24.10
CA TYR A 14 13.83 -7.69 24.90
C TYR A 14 13.55 -6.49 24.00
N THR A 15 12.45 -5.82 24.28
CA THR A 15 12.15 -4.53 23.66
C THR A 15 13.17 -3.49 24.13
N GLU A 16 13.23 -2.35 23.46
CA GLU A 16 14.08 -1.22 23.82
C GLU A 16 13.86 -0.78 25.28
N ASN A 17 12.64 -0.93 25.79
CA ASN A 17 12.26 -0.62 27.17
C ASN A 17 12.42 -1.81 28.14
N GLY A 18 13.08 -2.89 27.74
CA GLY A 18 13.40 -4.04 28.58
C GLY A 18 12.26 -5.04 28.80
N ALA A 19 11.12 -4.91 28.12
CA ALA A 19 10.06 -5.90 28.18
C ALA A 19 10.45 -7.19 27.45
N ALA A 20 10.12 -8.35 28.04
CA ALA A 20 10.37 -9.64 27.39
C ALA A 20 9.57 -9.75 26.09
N ALA A 21 10.23 -10.16 25.03
CA ALA A 21 9.65 -10.35 23.70
C ALA A 21 10.21 -11.63 23.06
N ARG A 22 9.67 -12.00 21.92
CA ARG A 22 10.19 -13.08 21.07
C ARG A 22 10.57 -12.51 19.71
N ASN A 23 11.66 -13.01 19.14
CA ASN A 23 12.13 -12.60 17.81
C ASN A 23 11.54 -13.44 16.66
N THR A 24 10.81 -14.51 16.99
CA THR A 24 10.11 -15.40 16.06
C THR A 24 8.84 -15.94 16.68
N THR A 25 7.85 -16.26 15.84
CA THR A 25 6.63 -17.00 16.24
C THR A 25 6.88 -18.51 16.33
N GLY A 26 8.02 -18.99 15.81
CA GLY A 26 8.32 -20.41 15.64
C GLY A 26 7.83 -20.99 14.30
N ASP A 27 7.17 -20.19 13.47
CA ASP A 27 6.78 -20.53 12.09
C ASP A 27 7.33 -19.48 11.12
N ALA A 28 8.32 -19.85 10.32
CA ALA A 28 8.97 -18.95 9.38
C ALA A 28 8.01 -18.31 8.37
N ARG A 29 6.91 -18.98 8.03
CA ARG A 29 5.89 -18.44 7.11
C ARG A 29 5.11 -17.31 7.77
N LEU A 30 4.75 -17.49 9.04
CA LEU A 30 4.06 -16.46 9.82
C LEU A 30 4.98 -15.28 10.09
N ASP A 31 6.25 -15.53 10.39
CA ASP A 31 7.27 -14.50 10.61
C ASP A 31 7.45 -13.64 9.33
N LEU A 32 7.57 -14.30 8.16
CA LEU A 32 7.65 -13.59 6.88
C LEU A 32 6.38 -12.77 6.62
N PHE A 33 5.18 -13.37 6.79
CA PHE A 33 3.91 -12.70 6.54
C PHE A 33 3.74 -11.46 7.42
N ALA A 34 4.03 -11.58 8.72
CA ALA A 34 3.90 -10.49 9.68
C ALA A 34 4.90 -9.34 9.44
N THR A 35 6.10 -9.66 8.93
CA THR A 35 7.18 -8.67 8.81
C THR A 35 7.37 -8.11 7.42
N ILE A 36 6.90 -8.79 6.34
CA ILE A 36 7.23 -8.45 4.96
C ILE A 36 6.91 -6.99 4.59
N GLY A 37 5.85 -6.43 5.13
CA GLY A 37 5.47 -5.03 4.92
C GLY A 37 6.43 -4.03 5.58
N SER A 38 7.07 -4.42 6.69
CA SER A 38 8.05 -3.59 7.42
C SER A 38 9.46 -3.63 6.79
N LEU A 39 9.75 -4.65 5.97
CA LEU A 39 11.06 -4.85 5.33
C LEU A 39 11.37 -3.85 4.20
N ARG A 40 10.51 -2.89 3.95
CA ARG A 40 10.65 -1.91 2.83
C ARG A 40 12.01 -1.22 2.80
N ARG A 41 12.65 -1.00 3.95
CA ARG A 41 13.96 -0.34 4.07
C ARG A 41 15.05 -1.25 4.61
N ALA A 42 14.73 -2.52 4.86
CA ALA A 42 15.69 -3.49 5.37
C ALA A 42 16.77 -3.81 4.31
N ASP A 43 17.91 -4.32 4.78
CA ASP A 43 18.97 -4.78 3.90
C ASP A 43 18.50 -5.99 3.09
N PRO A 44 18.95 -6.13 1.83
CA PRO A 44 18.57 -7.25 0.96
C PRO A 44 18.79 -8.61 1.60
N GLU A 45 19.94 -8.82 2.24
CA GLU A 45 20.33 -10.07 2.92
C GLU A 45 19.31 -10.49 3.98
N ARG A 46 18.80 -9.55 4.77
CA ARG A 46 17.76 -9.83 5.78
C ARG A 46 16.44 -10.22 5.13
N ILE A 47 16.08 -9.55 4.02
CA ILE A 47 14.84 -9.86 3.27
C ILE A 47 14.94 -11.28 2.69
N GLU A 48 16.06 -11.61 2.07
CA GLU A 48 16.34 -12.90 1.45
C GLU A 48 16.36 -14.03 2.48
N LEU A 49 16.99 -13.81 3.64
CA LEU A 49 17.05 -14.81 4.71
C LEU A 49 15.66 -15.19 5.22
N LEU A 50 14.83 -14.21 5.59
CA LEU A 50 13.46 -14.47 6.06
C LEU A 50 12.61 -15.18 5.00
N PHE A 51 12.80 -14.81 3.74
CA PHE A 51 12.11 -15.48 2.65
C PHE A 51 12.62 -16.91 2.43
N ALA A 52 13.94 -17.15 2.48
CA ALA A 52 14.53 -18.46 2.32
C ALA A 52 14.04 -19.44 3.38
N GLU A 53 13.96 -19.01 4.65
CA GLU A 53 13.43 -19.82 5.74
C GLU A 53 11.96 -20.19 5.51
N ALA A 54 11.13 -19.23 5.12
CA ALA A 54 9.72 -19.49 4.78
C ALA A 54 9.57 -20.38 3.54
N TYR A 55 10.42 -20.17 2.53
CA TYR A 55 10.43 -20.97 1.29
C TYR A 55 10.86 -22.41 1.55
N GLN A 56 11.83 -22.62 2.42
CA GLN A 56 12.25 -23.95 2.84
C GLN A 56 11.13 -24.68 3.60
N ALA A 57 10.37 -23.98 4.42
CA ALA A 57 9.24 -24.54 5.16
C ALA A 57 8.05 -24.90 4.24
N ASP A 58 7.69 -24.01 3.32
CA ASP A 58 6.61 -24.21 2.33
C ASP A 58 6.79 -23.27 1.14
N PRO A 59 7.34 -23.76 0.01
CA PRO A 59 7.59 -22.95 -1.18
C PRO A 59 6.32 -22.26 -1.72
N LEU A 60 5.20 -22.97 -1.77
CA LEU A 60 3.97 -22.42 -2.32
C LEU A 60 3.42 -21.30 -1.43
N PHE A 61 3.47 -21.47 -0.11
CA PHE A 61 2.98 -20.49 0.82
C PHE A 61 3.88 -19.23 0.81
N ALA A 62 5.20 -19.41 0.76
CA ALA A 62 6.14 -18.29 0.63
C ALA A 62 5.92 -17.48 -0.66
N LEU A 63 5.64 -18.15 -1.80
CA LEU A 63 5.28 -17.48 -3.04
C LEU A 63 3.95 -16.72 -2.93
N LYS A 64 2.95 -17.27 -2.27
CA LYS A 64 1.69 -16.56 -2.02
C LYS A 64 1.92 -15.30 -1.19
N ILE A 65 2.76 -15.35 -0.14
CA ILE A 65 3.14 -14.18 0.66
C ILE A 65 3.87 -13.16 -0.22
N LEU A 66 4.79 -13.60 -1.09
CA LEU A 66 5.52 -12.71 -2.00
C LEU A 66 4.58 -11.96 -2.96
N PHE A 67 3.65 -12.69 -3.60
CA PHE A 67 2.70 -12.06 -4.51
C PHE A 67 1.67 -11.18 -3.78
N TYR A 68 1.22 -11.58 -2.58
CA TYR A 68 0.40 -10.72 -1.72
C TYR A 68 1.14 -9.42 -1.34
N ALA A 69 2.42 -9.54 -0.96
CA ALA A 69 3.23 -8.35 -0.66
C ALA A 69 3.31 -7.40 -1.87
N ARG A 70 3.34 -7.95 -3.10
CA ARG A 70 3.40 -7.13 -4.33
C ARG A 70 2.06 -6.64 -4.81
N ASP A 71 0.98 -7.35 -4.55
CA ASP A 71 -0.34 -7.02 -5.09
C ASP A 71 -0.70 -5.56 -4.84
N ILE A 72 -0.93 -4.84 -5.97
CA ILE A 72 -1.23 -3.40 -5.96
C ILE A 72 -2.72 -3.09 -5.75
N ARG A 73 -3.58 -4.10 -5.69
CA ARG A 73 -5.04 -3.95 -5.56
C ARG A 73 -5.52 -4.39 -4.19
N GLU A 74 -5.17 -5.60 -3.78
CA GLU A 74 -5.67 -6.24 -2.56
C GLU A 74 -4.57 -6.60 -1.56
N GLY A 75 -3.29 -6.36 -1.93
CA GLY A 75 -2.12 -6.62 -1.10
C GLY A 75 -1.43 -5.37 -0.60
N LEU A 76 -0.15 -5.52 -0.24
CA LEU A 76 0.65 -4.45 0.38
C LEU A 76 1.27 -3.45 -0.62
N GLY A 77 1.30 -3.76 -1.91
CA GLY A 77 1.91 -2.91 -2.94
C GLY A 77 3.44 -2.75 -2.82
N GLU A 78 4.12 -3.67 -2.12
CA GLU A 78 5.55 -3.61 -1.86
C GLU A 78 6.36 -3.90 -3.12
N ARG A 79 7.05 -2.88 -3.64
CA ARG A 79 7.80 -3.01 -4.90
C ARG A 79 9.25 -3.41 -4.69
N ARG A 80 9.94 -2.80 -3.71
CA ARG A 80 11.37 -3.04 -3.48
C ARG A 80 11.60 -4.47 -2.99
N VAL A 81 10.88 -4.88 -1.97
CA VAL A 81 10.95 -6.24 -1.40
C VAL A 81 10.66 -7.29 -2.47
N PHE A 82 9.58 -7.11 -3.23
CA PHE A 82 9.22 -8.01 -4.31
C PHE A 82 10.33 -8.18 -5.35
N ARG A 83 10.95 -7.08 -5.79
CA ARG A 83 12.02 -7.12 -6.81
C ARG A 83 13.29 -7.79 -6.30
N ILE A 84 13.67 -7.56 -5.04
CA ILE A 84 14.79 -8.25 -4.40
C ILE A 84 14.52 -9.76 -4.37
N LEU A 85 13.37 -10.17 -3.88
CA LEU A 85 13.00 -11.59 -3.79
C LEU A 85 12.79 -12.24 -5.16
N LEU A 86 12.34 -11.49 -6.16
CA LEU A 86 12.25 -12.00 -7.53
C LEU A 86 13.64 -12.25 -8.12
N GLN A 87 14.64 -11.39 -7.85
CA GLN A 87 16.03 -11.62 -8.23
C GLN A 87 16.64 -12.81 -7.49
N TYR A 88 16.39 -12.91 -6.18
CA TYR A 88 16.78 -14.08 -5.39
C TYR A 88 16.23 -15.38 -5.99
N LEU A 89 14.94 -15.42 -6.32
CA LEU A 89 14.32 -16.59 -6.97
C LEU A 89 14.91 -16.85 -8.35
N ALA A 90 15.24 -15.82 -9.11
CA ALA A 90 15.88 -16.00 -10.43
C ALA A 90 17.27 -16.62 -10.34
N GLU A 91 18.00 -16.40 -9.25
CA GLU A 91 19.31 -16.97 -8.99
C GLU A 91 19.22 -18.42 -8.46
N TYR A 92 18.38 -18.67 -7.46
CA TYR A 92 18.35 -19.95 -6.75
C TYR A 92 17.25 -20.91 -7.23
N HIS A 93 16.17 -20.37 -7.82
CA HIS A 93 14.98 -21.12 -8.26
C HIS A 93 14.43 -20.62 -9.59
N PRO A 94 15.25 -20.58 -10.67
CA PRO A 94 14.87 -19.93 -11.94
C PRO A 94 13.58 -20.48 -12.56
N GLN A 95 13.33 -21.78 -12.44
CA GLN A 95 12.12 -22.42 -12.97
C GLN A 95 10.84 -21.90 -12.31
N VAL A 96 10.92 -21.50 -11.04
CA VAL A 96 9.80 -20.90 -10.31
C VAL A 96 9.46 -19.52 -10.88
N VAL A 97 10.48 -18.71 -11.20
CA VAL A 97 10.27 -17.41 -11.83
C VAL A 97 9.65 -17.57 -13.21
N ILE A 98 10.21 -18.46 -14.04
CA ILE A 98 9.72 -18.74 -15.41
C ILE A 98 8.22 -19.14 -15.36
N ALA A 99 7.86 -20.05 -14.46
CA ALA A 99 6.49 -20.55 -14.33
C ALA A 99 5.49 -19.47 -13.87
N ASN A 100 5.97 -18.37 -13.29
CA ASN A 100 5.13 -17.31 -12.72
C ASN A 100 5.32 -15.92 -13.38
N LEU A 101 6.03 -15.84 -14.53
CA LEU A 101 6.28 -14.58 -15.22
C LEU A 101 5.00 -13.79 -15.52
N ASP A 102 3.96 -14.48 -15.99
CA ASP A 102 2.70 -13.86 -16.36
C ASP A 102 1.98 -13.21 -15.16
N LEU A 103 2.14 -13.79 -13.97
CA LEU A 103 1.54 -13.29 -12.73
C LEU A 103 2.13 -11.95 -12.28
N ILE A 104 3.38 -11.64 -12.67
CA ILE A 104 4.05 -10.40 -12.29
C ILE A 104 3.25 -9.18 -12.78
N GLY A 105 2.75 -9.21 -14.01
CA GLY A 105 1.92 -8.14 -14.57
C GLY A 105 0.50 -8.08 -13.96
N VAL A 106 0.00 -9.21 -13.48
CA VAL A 106 -1.33 -9.34 -12.86
C VAL A 106 -1.35 -8.76 -11.46
N PHE A 107 -0.47 -9.20 -10.57
CA PHE A 107 -0.42 -8.74 -9.18
C PHE A 107 0.35 -7.42 -9.03
N GLY A 108 1.39 -7.21 -9.83
CA GLY A 108 2.23 -6.04 -9.78
C GLY A 108 2.04 -5.10 -10.98
N ARG A 109 3.17 -4.79 -11.59
CA ARG A 109 3.24 -3.94 -12.77
C ARG A 109 4.22 -4.56 -13.75
N PHE A 110 3.98 -4.43 -15.04
CA PHE A 110 4.87 -4.94 -16.07
C PHE A 110 6.31 -4.37 -16.00
N ASP A 111 6.52 -3.22 -15.37
CA ASP A 111 7.89 -2.71 -15.19
C ASP A 111 8.67 -3.43 -14.07
N ASP A 112 8.05 -4.37 -13.34
CA ASP A 112 8.76 -5.24 -12.42
C ASP A 112 9.60 -6.30 -13.16
N TRP A 113 9.22 -6.68 -14.36
CA TRP A 113 10.04 -7.56 -15.22
C TRP A 113 11.48 -7.07 -15.41
N TYR A 114 11.68 -5.76 -15.47
CA TYR A 114 13.03 -5.20 -15.68
C TYR A 114 14.04 -5.50 -14.57
N CYS A 115 13.60 -5.93 -13.39
CA CYS A 115 14.55 -6.36 -12.35
C CYS A 115 15.21 -7.71 -12.67
N LEU A 116 14.71 -8.45 -13.66
CA LEU A 116 15.25 -9.73 -14.11
C LEU A 116 16.38 -9.57 -15.18
N ILE A 117 16.67 -8.35 -15.63
CA ILE A 117 17.80 -8.08 -16.51
C ILE A 117 19.10 -8.43 -15.79
N GLY A 118 19.98 -9.18 -16.44
CA GLY A 118 21.25 -9.66 -15.89
C GLY A 118 21.12 -10.93 -15.05
N THR A 119 19.92 -11.51 -14.92
CA THR A 119 19.70 -12.81 -14.25
C THR A 119 19.65 -13.96 -15.27
N GLY A 120 19.71 -15.19 -14.76
CA GLY A 120 19.61 -16.40 -15.59
C GLY A 120 18.26 -16.61 -16.30
N VAL A 121 17.26 -15.75 -16.02
CA VAL A 121 15.90 -15.81 -16.61
C VAL A 121 15.59 -14.58 -17.50
N GLU A 122 16.63 -13.84 -17.88
CA GLU A 122 16.48 -12.63 -18.70
C GLU A 122 15.83 -12.92 -20.06
N ASP A 123 16.25 -13.98 -20.73
CA ASP A 123 15.77 -14.29 -22.08
C ASP A 123 14.30 -14.74 -22.08
N GLU A 124 13.90 -15.52 -21.06
CA GLU A 124 12.49 -15.90 -20.84
C GLU A 124 11.62 -14.67 -20.52
N MET A 125 12.14 -13.75 -19.73
CA MET A 125 11.46 -12.49 -19.45
C MET A 125 11.24 -11.66 -20.73
N TRP A 126 12.27 -11.52 -21.59
CA TRP A 126 12.11 -10.83 -22.87
C TRP A 126 11.15 -11.55 -23.80
N SER A 127 11.17 -12.88 -23.81
CA SER A 127 10.22 -13.69 -24.57
C SER A 127 8.79 -13.47 -24.12
N ALA A 128 8.52 -13.52 -22.79
CA ALA A 128 7.21 -13.25 -22.21
C ALA A 128 6.71 -11.81 -22.52
N MET A 129 7.62 -10.82 -22.42
CA MET A 129 7.30 -9.43 -22.76
C MET A 129 6.93 -9.28 -24.23
N LYS A 130 7.63 -9.98 -25.14
CA LYS A 130 7.35 -9.98 -26.57
C LYS A 130 6.00 -10.61 -26.87
N GLN A 131 5.73 -11.80 -26.31
CA GLN A 131 4.46 -12.50 -26.46
C GLN A 131 3.28 -11.65 -26.00
N GLN A 132 3.41 -11.01 -24.84
CA GLN A 132 2.37 -10.11 -24.33
C GLN A 132 2.14 -8.89 -25.24
N LEU A 133 3.22 -8.30 -25.78
CA LEU A 133 3.10 -7.17 -26.72
C LEU A 133 2.42 -7.58 -28.03
N GLU A 134 2.74 -8.75 -28.55
CA GLU A 134 2.14 -9.30 -29.78
C GLU A 134 0.65 -9.63 -29.55
N ALA A 135 0.31 -10.21 -28.39
CA ALA A 135 -1.10 -10.43 -28.00
C ALA A 135 -1.87 -9.12 -27.89
N ASP A 136 -1.27 -8.09 -27.26
CA ASP A 136 -1.89 -6.77 -27.17
C ASP A 136 -2.08 -6.12 -28.54
N LEU A 137 -1.13 -6.27 -29.47
CA LEU A 137 -1.25 -5.76 -30.83
C LEU A 137 -2.39 -6.45 -31.60
N LYS A 138 -2.50 -7.77 -31.48
CA LYS A 138 -3.61 -8.53 -32.07
C LYS A 138 -4.94 -8.07 -31.50
N ASN A 139 -5.08 -7.98 -30.18
CA ASN A 139 -6.29 -7.51 -29.51
C ASN A 139 -6.66 -6.08 -29.94
N PHE A 140 -5.67 -5.20 -30.06
CA PHE A 140 -5.86 -3.84 -30.54
C PHE A 140 -6.44 -3.80 -31.96
N GLN A 141 -5.93 -4.63 -32.87
CA GLN A 141 -6.43 -4.72 -34.25
C GLN A 141 -7.86 -5.27 -34.30
N GLU A 142 -8.22 -6.15 -33.37
CA GLU A 142 -9.55 -6.75 -33.25
C GLU A 142 -10.51 -5.90 -32.41
N GLY A 143 -10.09 -4.73 -31.92
CA GLY A 143 -10.92 -3.86 -31.07
C GLY A 143 -11.20 -4.43 -29.68
N LYS A 144 -10.40 -5.41 -29.24
CA LYS A 144 -10.49 -6.07 -27.92
C LYS A 144 -9.66 -5.34 -26.88
N SER A 145 -9.94 -5.62 -25.59
CA SER A 145 -9.13 -5.10 -24.47
C SER A 145 -7.68 -5.55 -24.57
N VAL A 146 -6.76 -4.65 -24.23
CA VAL A 146 -5.31 -4.90 -24.17
C VAL A 146 -4.82 -4.81 -22.75
N SER A 147 -3.66 -5.42 -22.48
CA SER A 147 -3.04 -5.35 -21.14
C SER A 147 -2.50 -3.94 -20.83
N LEU A 148 -2.04 -3.75 -19.60
CA LEU A 148 -1.36 -2.52 -19.20
C LEU A 148 0.14 -2.51 -19.54
N LEU A 149 0.65 -3.48 -20.33
CA LEU A 149 2.08 -3.53 -20.70
C LEU A 149 2.54 -2.21 -21.34
N ALA A 150 1.79 -1.69 -22.31
CA ALA A 150 2.17 -0.45 -22.98
C ALA A 150 2.26 0.75 -22.04
N LYS A 151 1.52 0.79 -20.94
CA LYS A 151 1.62 1.82 -19.90
C LYS A 151 2.97 1.80 -19.19
N TRP A 152 3.51 0.60 -18.92
CA TRP A 152 4.68 0.41 -18.07
C TRP A 152 5.99 0.13 -18.81
N ILE A 153 5.90 -0.35 -20.05
CA ILE A 153 7.08 -0.64 -20.88
C ILE A 153 7.88 0.64 -21.16
N LYS A 154 9.20 0.54 -21.14
CA LYS A 154 10.08 1.69 -21.33
C LYS A 154 10.25 1.98 -22.82
N THR A 155 10.35 3.25 -23.16
CA THR A 155 10.53 3.73 -24.54
C THR A 155 11.65 4.76 -24.65
N ALA A 156 12.23 4.89 -25.84
CA ALA A 156 13.40 5.73 -26.10
C ALA A 156 13.12 7.25 -26.07
N ASP A 157 11.88 7.69 -25.91
CA ASP A 157 11.47 9.09 -25.84
C ASP A 157 11.45 9.66 -24.41
N SER A 158 11.85 8.87 -23.42
CA SER A 158 11.94 9.35 -22.04
C SER A 158 12.99 10.47 -21.89
N LYS A 159 12.64 11.50 -21.09
CA LYS A 159 13.59 12.54 -20.68
C LYS A 159 14.68 12.02 -19.76
N ASN A 160 14.36 11.01 -18.95
CA ASN A 160 15.34 10.36 -18.08
C ASN A 160 16.25 9.47 -18.90
N THR A 161 17.56 9.66 -18.77
CA THR A 161 18.61 8.98 -19.57
C THR A 161 18.59 7.47 -19.38
N GLU A 162 18.47 6.99 -18.13
CA GLU A 162 18.48 5.55 -17.84
C GLU A 162 17.21 4.88 -18.38
N THR A 163 16.06 5.52 -18.20
CA THR A 163 14.80 5.03 -18.79
C THR A 163 14.86 4.99 -20.32
N ARG A 164 15.53 5.96 -20.94
CA ARG A 164 15.72 6.02 -22.40
C ARG A 164 16.61 4.89 -22.90
N LYS A 165 17.77 4.64 -22.25
CA LYS A 165 18.65 3.50 -22.57
C LYS A 165 17.89 2.20 -22.47
N LEU A 166 17.15 2.01 -21.38
CA LEU A 166 16.32 0.83 -21.17
C LEU A 166 15.24 0.68 -22.24
N GLY A 167 14.64 1.78 -22.70
CA GLY A 167 13.67 1.78 -23.80
C GLY A 167 14.28 1.40 -25.16
N ILE A 168 15.52 1.79 -25.42
CA ILE A 168 16.27 1.36 -26.63
C ILE A 168 16.58 -0.15 -26.54
N LEU A 169 17.09 -0.61 -25.40
CA LEU A 169 17.35 -2.03 -25.15
C LEU A 169 16.07 -2.86 -25.32
N THR A 170 14.95 -2.38 -24.76
CA THR A 170 13.66 -3.06 -24.89
C THR A 170 13.26 -3.24 -26.35
N ALA A 171 13.34 -2.17 -27.16
CA ALA A 171 13.04 -2.27 -28.59
C ALA A 171 13.92 -3.30 -29.30
N GLN A 172 15.23 -3.30 -29.02
CA GLN A 172 16.20 -4.23 -29.60
C GLN A 172 15.92 -5.69 -29.21
N LYS A 173 15.72 -5.95 -27.90
CA LYS A 173 15.43 -7.29 -27.38
C LYS A 173 14.10 -7.86 -27.89
N LEU A 174 13.10 -7.00 -28.12
CA LEU A 174 11.81 -7.41 -28.71
C LEU A 174 11.87 -7.52 -30.25
N GLY A 175 12.99 -7.14 -30.89
CA GLY A 175 13.18 -7.25 -32.33
C GLY A 175 12.50 -6.15 -33.16
N TYR A 176 12.26 -4.97 -32.56
CA TYR A 176 11.66 -3.84 -33.26
C TYR A 176 12.68 -2.72 -33.52
N PRO A 177 12.66 -2.08 -34.70
CA PRO A 177 13.29 -0.78 -34.87
C PRO A 177 12.74 0.23 -33.86
N VAL A 178 13.62 1.00 -33.22
CA VAL A 178 13.26 1.94 -32.13
C VAL A 178 12.10 2.87 -32.51
N TYR A 179 12.10 3.38 -33.73
CA TYR A 179 11.05 4.27 -34.23
C TYR A 179 9.68 3.54 -34.29
N ASN A 180 9.64 2.33 -34.84
CA ASN A 180 8.42 1.54 -34.94
C ASN A 180 7.90 1.14 -33.56
N PHE A 181 8.78 0.71 -32.66
CA PHE A 181 8.45 0.38 -31.28
C PHE A 181 7.77 1.55 -30.57
N LYS A 182 8.34 2.75 -30.66
CA LYS A 182 7.73 3.96 -30.10
C LYS A 182 6.32 4.22 -30.63
N ARG A 183 6.12 4.05 -31.94
CA ARG A 183 4.81 4.25 -32.58
C ARG A 183 3.78 3.24 -32.09
N ILE A 184 4.18 1.96 -31.99
CA ILE A 184 3.34 0.87 -31.45
C ILE A 184 2.91 1.19 -30.02
N VAL A 185 3.88 1.44 -29.14
CA VAL A 185 3.58 1.71 -27.73
C VAL A 185 2.71 2.95 -27.55
N ARG A 186 2.94 4.01 -28.33
CA ARG A 186 2.10 5.21 -28.32
C ARG A 186 0.64 4.91 -28.75
N SER A 187 0.43 4.10 -29.79
CA SER A 187 -0.89 3.70 -30.22
C SER A 187 -1.64 2.91 -29.16
N LEU A 188 -0.96 1.94 -28.53
CA LEU A 188 -1.54 1.16 -27.45
C LEU A 188 -1.83 2.03 -26.20
N ARG A 189 -0.93 2.95 -25.83
CA ARG A 189 -1.18 3.90 -24.72
C ARG A 189 -2.40 4.78 -24.97
N LYS A 190 -2.58 5.23 -26.21
CA LYS A 190 -3.77 6.00 -26.59
C LYS A 190 -5.03 5.14 -26.51
N TYR A 191 -4.96 3.90 -26.98
CA TYR A 191 -6.07 2.95 -26.93
C TYR A 191 -6.50 2.60 -25.50
N ILE A 192 -5.53 2.39 -24.59
CA ILE A 192 -5.79 2.15 -23.16
C ILE A 192 -6.39 3.40 -22.47
N GLY A 193 -6.30 4.58 -23.10
CA GLY A 193 -6.78 5.83 -22.51
C GLY A 193 -5.91 6.34 -21.35
N VAL A 194 -4.59 6.13 -21.44
CA VAL A 194 -3.66 6.57 -20.39
C VAL A 194 -3.86 8.05 -20.10
N LEU A 195 -4.14 8.38 -18.84
CA LEU A 195 -4.45 9.74 -18.36
C LEU A 195 -3.41 10.78 -18.81
N GLU A 196 -2.12 10.44 -18.64
CA GLU A 196 -1.01 11.32 -18.99
C GLU A 196 -0.94 11.63 -20.49
N VAL A 197 -1.44 10.74 -21.35
CA VAL A 197 -1.54 11.00 -22.81
C VAL A 197 -2.62 12.05 -23.06
N LYS A 198 -3.82 11.89 -22.50
CA LYS A 198 -4.91 12.86 -22.61
C LYS A 198 -4.46 14.25 -22.13
N MET A 199 -3.80 14.29 -20.97
CA MET A 199 -3.25 15.54 -20.41
C MET A 199 -2.21 16.19 -21.32
N SER A 200 -1.29 15.41 -21.91
CA SER A 200 -0.24 15.93 -22.80
C SER A 200 -0.78 16.38 -24.15
N GLU A 201 -1.89 15.83 -24.61
CA GLU A 201 -2.60 16.23 -25.85
C GLU A 201 -3.56 17.40 -25.61
N GLY A 202 -3.71 17.87 -24.35
CA GLY A 202 -4.64 18.93 -24.00
C GLY A 202 -6.11 18.54 -24.00
N LYS A 203 -6.41 17.23 -24.01
CA LYS A 203 -7.77 16.68 -24.08
C LYS A 203 -8.39 16.50 -22.70
N TRP A 204 -8.48 17.59 -21.97
CA TRP A 204 -8.98 17.62 -20.60
C TRP A 204 -10.45 17.18 -20.50
N GLU A 205 -11.25 17.52 -21.51
CA GLU A 205 -12.66 17.17 -21.62
C GLU A 205 -12.91 15.66 -21.78
N GLU A 206 -11.92 14.91 -22.29
CA GLU A 206 -12.00 13.44 -22.41
C GLU A 206 -11.67 12.71 -21.10
N ILE A 207 -11.25 13.43 -20.05
CA ILE A 207 -10.93 12.83 -18.75
C ILE A 207 -12.23 12.49 -18.02
N VAL A 208 -12.39 11.21 -17.66
CA VAL A 208 -13.48 10.70 -16.82
C VAL A 208 -12.98 10.63 -15.39
N TYR A 209 -13.28 11.65 -14.58
CA TYR A 209 -12.74 11.78 -13.22
C TYR A 209 -13.04 10.57 -12.31
N PRO A 210 -14.22 9.94 -12.34
CA PRO A 210 -14.51 8.73 -11.57
C PRO A 210 -13.61 7.52 -11.89
N GLU A 211 -12.93 7.51 -13.05
CA GLU A 211 -12.01 6.44 -13.46
C GLU A 211 -10.55 6.73 -13.09
N VAL A 212 -10.26 7.94 -12.63
CA VAL A 212 -8.90 8.35 -12.27
C VAL A 212 -8.50 7.67 -10.96
N SER A 213 -7.40 6.90 -10.98
CA SER A 213 -6.91 6.21 -9.78
C SER A 213 -6.61 7.18 -8.63
N GLY A 214 -6.81 6.74 -7.39
CA GLY A 214 -6.68 7.59 -6.21
C GLY A 214 -5.33 8.32 -6.11
N ARG A 215 -4.23 7.64 -6.40
CA ARG A 215 -2.88 8.29 -6.41
C ARG A 215 -2.72 9.30 -7.54
N ALA A 216 -3.24 9.01 -8.74
CA ALA A 216 -3.20 9.97 -9.85
C ALA A 216 -4.06 11.21 -9.53
N MET A 217 -5.22 11.01 -8.92
CA MET A 217 -6.09 12.10 -8.45
C MET A 217 -5.36 13.04 -7.49
N MET A 218 -4.62 12.50 -6.51
CA MET A 218 -3.80 13.30 -5.59
C MET A 218 -2.68 14.05 -6.30
N ILE A 219 -2.00 13.41 -7.27
CA ILE A 219 -0.84 13.99 -7.97
C ILE A 219 -1.28 15.10 -8.92
N TYR A 220 -2.31 14.86 -9.73
CA TYR A 220 -2.69 15.73 -10.84
C TYR A 220 -3.80 16.74 -10.51
N ARG A 221 -4.31 16.77 -9.26
CA ARG A 221 -5.39 17.68 -8.85
C ARG A 221 -5.17 19.16 -9.23
N ASN A 222 -3.93 19.64 -9.14
CA ASN A 222 -3.61 21.02 -9.50
C ASN A 222 -3.67 21.25 -11.00
N ALA A 223 -3.27 20.26 -11.80
CA ALA A 223 -3.39 20.30 -13.25
C ALA A 223 -4.88 20.27 -13.67
N PHE A 224 -5.69 19.41 -13.06
CA PHE A 224 -7.14 19.37 -13.30
C PHE A 224 -7.80 20.70 -12.95
N ARG A 225 -7.48 21.27 -11.81
CA ARG A 225 -8.01 22.60 -11.41
C ARG A 225 -7.56 23.71 -12.36
N LYS A 226 -6.32 23.64 -12.86
CA LYS A 226 -5.78 24.66 -13.77
C LYS A 226 -6.42 24.60 -15.18
N HIS A 227 -6.68 23.40 -15.69
CA HIS A 227 -7.06 23.20 -17.09
C HIS A 227 -8.51 22.81 -17.32
N ASP A 228 -9.23 22.32 -16.27
CA ASP A 228 -10.63 21.91 -16.33
C ASP A 228 -11.38 22.22 -15.02
N GLU A 229 -11.21 23.43 -14.51
CA GLU A 229 -11.66 23.84 -13.18
C GLU A 229 -13.14 23.57 -12.95
N LYS A 230 -14.00 23.96 -13.89
CA LYS A 230 -15.45 23.87 -13.74
C LYS A 230 -15.92 22.42 -13.59
N ARG A 231 -15.54 21.52 -14.50
CA ARG A 231 -15.91 20.10 -14.44
C ARG A 231 -15.29 19.42 -13.22
N PHE A 232 -14.02 19.73 -12.91
CA PHE A 232 -13.34 19.16 -11.78
C PHE A 232 -13.99 19.54 -10.45
N ASN A 233 -14.35 20.82 -10.26
CA ASN A 233 -15.03 21.27 -9.05
C ASN A 233 -16.43 20.68 -8.91
N GLN A 234 -17.18 20.56 -10.02
CA GLN A 234 -18.49 19.87 -10.02
C GLN A 234 -18.37 18.40 -9.63
N TYR A 235 -17.37 17.70 -10.17
CA TYR A 235 -17.08 16.32 -9.79
C TYR A 235 -16.74 16.20 -8.30
N LEU A 236 -15.83 17.05 -7.79
CA LEU A 236 -15.45 17.02 -6.37
C LEU A 236 -16.62 17.27 -5.42
N ALA A 237 -17.51 18.21 -5.76
CA ALA A 237 -18.72 18.45 -4.96
C ALA A 237 -19.59 17.19 -4.86
N LYS A 238 -19.80 16.51 -5.98
CA LYS A 238 -20.56 15.24 -6.00
C LYS A 238 -19.84 14.11 -5.26
N ALA A 239 -18.50 14.04 -5.37
CA ALA A 239 -17.70 13.04 -4.68
C ALA A 239 -17.72 13.25 -3.14
N LEU A 240 -17.72 14.49 -2.67
CA LEU A 240 -17.87 14.83 -1.27
C LEU A 240 -19.25 14.44 -0.70
N ASP A 241 -20.29 14.58 -1.54
CA ASP A 241 -21.66 14.16 -1.22
C ASP A 241 -21.88 12.63 -1.35
N GLY A 242 -20.86 11.86 -1.76
CA GLY A 242 -20.99 10.42 -2.03
C GLY A 242 -21.79 10.06 -3.28
N LYS A 243 -22.15 11.04 -4.14
CA LYS A 243 -22.93 10.84 -5.38
C LYS A 243 -22.08 10.39 -6.56
N GLU A 244 -20.78 10.63 -6.50
CA GLU A 244 -19.78 10.20 -7.48
C GLU A 244 -18.64 9.47 -6.79
N LYS A 245 -18.11 8.45 -7.45
CA LYS A 245 -16.98 7.69 -6.91
C LYS A 245 -15.68 8.49 -7.05
N ILE A 246 -14.87 8.49 -5.97
CA ILE A 246 -13.46 8.84 -6.02
C ILE A 246 -12.65 7.66 -5.52
N HIS A 247 -11.67 7.21 -6.30
CA HIS A 247 -10.90 6.03 -5.92
C HIS A 247 -10.07 6.27 -4.67
N ALA A 248 -10.27 5.42 -3.66
CA ALA A 248 -9.53 5.37 -2.42
C ALA A 248 -9.12 3.94 -2.01
N GLU A 249 -9.56 2.92 -2.74
CA GLU A 249 -9.39 1.50 -2.41
C GLU A 249 -7.91 1.08 -2.28
N THR A 250 -7.01 1.76 -2.96
CA THR A 250 -5.57 1.50 -2.92
C THR A 250 -4.81 2.49 -2.04
N LEU A 251 -5.52 3.30 -1.26
CA LEU A 251 -4.95 4.26 -0.33
C LEU A 251 -5.10 3.74 1.10
N TYR A 252 -4.07 3.98 1.89
CA TYR A 252 -4.13 3.72 3.33
C TYR A 252 -4.46 5.02 4.09
N PRO A 253 -5.03 4.96 5.29
CA PRO A 253 -5.28 6.13 6.12
C PRO A 253 -4.06 7.05 6.24
N TYR A 254 -2.87 6.48 6.44
CA TYR A 254 -1.63 7.26 6.54
C TYR A 254 -1.24 7.99 5.24
N ASP A 255 -1.59 7.47 4.05
CA ASP A 255 -1.29 8.16 2.77
C ASP A 255 -1.97 9.54 2.71
N LEU A 256 -3.17 9.65 3.27
CA LEU A 256 -3.95 10.87 3.31
C LEU A 256 -3.49 11.78 4.45
N VAL A 257 -3.31 11.21 5.64
CA VAL A 257 -2.84 11.94 6.83
C VAL A 257 -1.46 12.53 6.61
N GLU A 258 -0.51 11.78 6.03
CA GLU A 258 0.84 12.25 5.70
C GLU A 258 0.83 13.48 4.78
N LYS A 259 -0.12 13.54 3.82
CA LYS A 259 -0.29 14.70 2.94
C LYS A 259 -0.80 15.93 3.67
N VAL A 260 -1.63 15.76 4.68
CA VAL A 260 -2.12 16.86 5.52
C VAL A 260 -1.03 17.35 6.47
N LEU A 261 -0.35 16.42 7.18
CA LEU A 261 0.67 16.73 8.17
C LEU A 261 1.90 17.42 7.56
N TYR A 262 2.51 16.77 6.58
CA TYR A 262 3.80 17.20 6.04
C TYR A 262 3.68 17.99 4.73
N GLY A 263 2.62 17.74 3.97
CA GLY A 263 2.35 18.50 2.74
C GLY A 263 1.72 19.86 2.98
N ARG A 264 1.27 20.15 4.20
CA ARG A 264 0.47 21.35 4.57
C ARG A 264 -0.67 21.64 3.59
N GLN A 265 -1.21 20.62 2.96
CA GLN A 265 -2.14 20.72 1.84
C GLN A 265 -3.40 19.92 2.10
N TRP A 266 -4.23 20.41 3.02
CA TRP A 266 -5.62 19.95 3.04
C TRP A 266 -6.34 20.48 1.79
N ASN A 267 -7.13 19.63 1.16
CA ASN A 267 -7.97 19.99 0.01
C ASN A 267 -9.15 19.01 -0.10
N GLN A 268 -10.14 19.39 -0.89
CA GLN A 268 -11.36 18.61 -1.10
C GLN A 268 -11.12 17.20 -1.67
N VAL A 269 -10.04 16.98 -2.42
CA VAL A 269 -9.68 15.65 -2.93
C VAL A 269 -9.35 14.72 -1.77
N LEU A 270 -8.48 15.15 -0.83
CA LEU A 270 -8.10 14.35 0.33
C LEU A 270 -9.31 14.07 1.24
N GLU A 271 -10.18 15.05 1.42
CA GLU A 271 -11.42 14.89 2.19
C GLU A 271 -12.38 13.87 1.53
N ALA A 272 -12.59 13.99 0.22
CA ALA A 272 -13.46 13.06 -0.51
C ALA A 272 -12.90 11.63 -0.50
N GLN A 273 -11.57 11.48 -0.66
CA GLN A 273 -10.90 10.18 -0.58
C GLN A 273 -10.98 9.57 0.82
N TRP A 274 -10.82 10.39 1.89
CA TRP A 274 -10.98 9.92 3.26
C TRP A 274 -12.38 9.37 3.53
N ARG A 275 -13.41 10.09 3.10
CA ARG A 275 -14.81 9.68 3.26
C ARG A 275 -15.13 8.40 2.51
N GLN A 276 -14.47 8.16 1.38
CA GLN A 276 -14.68 6.99 0.52
C GLN A 276 -13.59 5.89 0.71
N LEU A 277 -12.76 5.97 1.75
CA LEU A 277 -11.94 4.84 2.14
C LEU A 277 -12.82 3.63 2.43
N PRO A 278 -12.45 2.42 1.95
CA PRO A 278 -13.18 1.20 2.27
C PRO A 278 -13.37 1.02 3.76
N ASP A 279 -14.51 0.50 4.16
CA ASP A 279 -14.78 0.15 5.55
C ASP A 279 -14.28 -1.28 5.81
N TYR A 280 -13.16 -1.39 6.52
CA TYR A 280 -12.57 -2.66 6.94
C TYR A 280 -13.00 -3.06 8.37
N VAL A 281 -13.80 -2.23 9.05
CA VAL A 281 -14.33 -2.54 10.38
C VAL A 281 -15.63 -3.33 10.19
N ALA A 282 -15.52 -4.66 10.31
CA ALA A 282 -16.69 -5.53 10.18
C ALA A 282 -17.79 -5.15 11.19
N GLN A 283 -19.05 -5.41 10.82
CA GLN A 283 -20.23 -4.96 11.60
C GLN A 283 -20.21 -5.38 13.07
N GLU A 284 -19.50 -6.45 13.39
CA GLU A 284 -19.45 -7.01 14.75
C GLU A 284 -18.06 -6.86 15.41
N THR A 285 -17.16 -6.05 14.82
CA THR A 285 -15.79 -5.94 15.31
C THR A 285 -15.47 -4.50 15.64
N ASN A 286 -15.65 -4.11 16.90
CA ASN A 286 -15.10 -2.87 17.42
C ASN A 286 -13.59 -3.07 17.72
N ALA A 287 -12.78 -2.10 17.37
CA ALA A 287 -11.36 -2.08 17.71
C ALA A 287 -10.97 -0.72 18.27
N ILE A 288 -10.32 -0.71 19.41
CA ILE A 288 -9.79 0.52 19.99
C ILE A 288 -8.35 0.70 19.60
N VAL A 289 -8.03 1.83 19.02
CA VAL A 289 -6.64 2.19 18.70
C VAL A 289 -6.03 2.89 19.92
N ILE A 290 -4.93 2.36 20.38
CA ILE A 290 -4.04 3.00 21.36
C ILE A 290 -2.97 3.70 20.54
N ALA A 291 -3.09 5.02 20.42
CA ALA A 291 -2.28 5.81 19.50
C ALA A 291 -1.10 6.46 20.20
N ASP A 292 0.12 6.28 19.65
CA ASP A 292 1.31 7.03 20.03
C ASP A 292 1.53 8.19 19.05
N VAL A 293 1.58 9.41 19.57
CA VAL A 293 1.97 10.61 18.79
C VAL A 293 3.18 11.31 19.40
N SER A 294 3.98 10.60 20.17
CA SER A 294 5.24 11.12 20.71
C SER A 294 6.21 11.57 19.60
N GLY A 295 7.19 12.39 19.98
CA GLY A 295 8.15 12.94 19.02
C GLY A 295 8.99 11.88 18.28
N SER A 296 9.21 10.70 18.90
CA SER A 296 9.90 9.57 18.28
C SER A 296 9.15 8.98 17.09
N MET A 297 7.81 9.14 17.05
CA MET A 297 6.95 8.67 15.96
C MET A 297 7.02 9.53 14.69
N SER A 298 7.84 10.57 14.67
CA SER A 298 7.90 11.51 13.54
C SER A 298 7.98 10.83 12.16
N GLY A 299 7.27 11.35 11.19
CA GLY A 299 7.20 10.79 9.83
C GLY A 299 5.99 9.86 9.64
N ARG A 300 6.20 8.77 8.94
CA ARG A 300 5.12 7.81 8.62
C ARG A 300 4.52 7.12 9.85
N PRO A 301 5.29 6.74 10.89
CA PRO A 301 4.72 6.19 12.11
C PRO A 301 3.63 7.11 12.70
N LEU A 302 3.91 8.39 12.86
CA LEU A 302 2.94 9.37 13.34
C LEU A 302 1.70 9.47 12.45
N ALA A 303 1.90 9.52 11.12
CA ALA A 303 0.79 9.54 10.18
C ALA A 303 -0.05 8.26 10.24
N THR A 304 0.57 7.11 10.52
CA THR A 304 -0.11 5.83 10.71
C THR A 304 -0.93 5.83 11.99
N SER A 305 -0.32 6.23 13.10
CA SER A 305 -0.98 6.30 14.42
C SER A 305 -2.22 7.20 14.37
N ILE A 306 -2.05 8.45 13.94
CA ILE A 306 -3.18 9.39 13.78
C ILE A 306 -4.21 8.85 12.79
N GLY A 307 -3.76 8.31 11.67
CA GLY A 307 -4.64 7.78 10.62
C GLY A 307 -5.52 6.63 11.11
N LEU A 308 -4.94 5.67 11.83
CA LEU A 308 -5.67 4.54 12.38
C LEU A 308 -6.59 4.98 13.53
N ALA A 309 -6.14 5.87 14.42
CA ALA A 309 -6.97 6.40 15.49
C ALA A 309 -8.25 7.03 14.94
N ILE A 310 -8.14 7.93 13.96
CA ILE A 310 -9.30 8.57 13.33
C ILE A 310 -10.14 7.55 12.57
N TYR A 311 -9.50 6.67 11.79
CA TYR A 311 -10.17 5.70 10.93
C TYR A 311 -11.08 4.75 11.72
N PHE A 312 -10.54 4.14 12.80
CA PHE A 312 -11.30 3.22 13.63
C PHE A 312 -12.33 3.94 14.49
N ALA A 313 -11.99 5.09 15.10
CA ALA A 313 -12.93 5.86 15.89
C ALA A 313 -14.21 6.20 15.11
N GLU A 314 -14.08 6.64 13.86
CA GLU A 314 -15.23 6.98 13.01
C GLU A 314 -16.08 5.77 12.59
N ARG A 315 -15.49 4.58 12.53
CA ARG A 315 -16.14 3.36 12.00
C ARG A 315 -16.58 2.40 13.08
N ASN A 316 -16.07 2.53 14.31
CA ASN A 316 -16.59 1.81 15.45
C ASN A 316 -18.07 2.12 15.68
N ARG A 317 -18.78 1.21 16.30
CA ARG A 317 -20.21 1.29 16.59
C ARG A 317 -20.47 1.17 18.08
N GLY A 318 -21.71 1.48 18.49
CA GLY A 318 -22.12 1.36 19.88
C GLY A 318 -21.34 2.26 20.83
N ALA A 319 -21.06 1.77 22.03
CA ALA A 319 -20.43 2.52 23.12
C ALA A 319 -19.06 3.10 22.76
N TYR A 320 -18.31 2.45 21.85
CA TYR A 320 -16.95 2.87 21.47
C TYR A 320 -16.88 3.71 20.19
N HIS A 321 -18.03 4.16 19.66
CA HIS A 321 -18.05 5.05 18.51
C HIS A 321 -17.37 6.39 18.84
N ASN A 322 -16.53 6.87 17.91
CA ASN A 322 -15.73 8.09 18.04
C ASN A 322 -14.72 8.10 19.20
N LEU A 323 -14.30 6.92 19.69
CA LEU A 323 -13.30 6.82 20.75
C LEU A 323 -12.01 6.21 20.25
N PHE A 324 -10.88 6.73 20.75
CA PHE A 324 -9.55 6.11 20.71
C PHE A 324 -8.88 6.31 22.07
N MET A 325 -7.73 5.69 22.29
CA MET A 325 -6.98 5.81 23.55
C MET A 325 -5.62 6.46 23.31
N THR A 326 -5.16 7.18 24.32
CA THR A 326 -3.79 7.70 24.36
C THR A 326 -2.80 6.59 24.75
N PHE A 327 -1.63 6.60 24.13
CA PHE A 327 -0.51 5.74 24.48
C PHE A 327 0.32 6.43 25.54
N SER A 328 0.00 6.24 26.82
CA SER A 328 0.61 6.94 27.95
C SER A 328 0.73 6.07 29.19
N GLN A 329 1.46 6.54 30.20
CA GLN A 329 1.53 5.87 31.50
C GLN A 329 0.14 5.79 32.19
N LYS A 330 -0.71 6.75 31.92
CA LYS A 330 -2.13 6.77 32.30
C LYS A 330 -2.96 6.90 31.03
N PRO A 331 -3.32 5.78 30.41
CA PRO A 331 -4.17 5.81 29.22
C PRO A 331 -5.50 6.48 29.50
N GLU A 332 -6.00 7.22 28.53
CA GLU A 332 -7.31 7.87 28.63
C GLU A 332 -8.09 7.65 27.34
N PHE A 333 -9.41 7.48 27.45
CA PHE A 333 -10.28 7.55 26.29
C PHE A 333 -10.40 8.99 25.83
N VAL A 334 -10.21 9.16 24.52
CA VAL A 334 -10.37 10.46 23.85
C VAL A 334 -11.52 10.37 22.86
N SER A 335 -12.49 11.25 23.01
CA SER A 335 -13.57 11.40 22.04
C SER A 335 -13.08 12.23 20.85
N LEU A 336 -13.11 11.65 19.66
CA LEU A 336 -12.70 12.31 18.42
C LEU A 336 -13.60 13.52 18.11
N ARG A 337 -13.00 14.67 17.80
CA ARG A 337 -13.73 15.89 17.45
C ARG A 337 -13.27 16.46 16.11
N GLY A 338 -14.20 17.07 15.39
CA GLY A 338 -13.98 17.72 14.10
C GLY A 338 -14.88 17.15 13.01
N GLU A 339 -15.21 17.97 12.03
CA GLU A 339 -16.04 17.60 10.87
C GLU A 339 -15.22 17.14 9.67
N THR A 340 -14.02 17.73 9.50
CA THR A 340 -13.12 17.41 8.39
C THR A 340 -11.90 16.66 8.88
N LEU A 341 -11.27 15.89 7.96
CA LEU A 341 -10.01 15.19 8.24
C LEU A 341 -8.96 16.13 8.85
N LEU A 342 -8.83 17.36 8.32
CA LEU A 342 -7.87 18.34 8.84
C LEU A 342 -8.16 18.70 10.31
N GLN A 343 -9.44 18.93 10.66
CA GLN A 343 -9.82 19.27 12.03
C GLN A 343 -9.56 18.11 12.98
N LYS A 344 -9.86 16.89 12.55
CA LYS A 344 -9.60 15.66 13.32
C LYS A 344 -8.12 15.42 13.56
N ILE A 345 -7.30 15.57 12.51
CA ILE A 345 -5.83 15.46 12.64
C ILE A 345 -5.31 16.49 13.65
N LYS A 346 -5.69 17.77 13.51
CA LYS A 346 -5.28 18.82 14.45
C LYS A 346 -5.74 18.58 15.86
N TYR A 347 -6.89 17.94 16.02
CA TYR A 347 -7.42 17.61 17.35
C TYR A 347 -6.57 16.50 17.98
N VAL A 348 -6.29 15.42 17.24
CA VAL A 348 -5.46 14.31 17.70
C VAL A 348 -4.04 14.78 18.02
N GLU A 349 -3.41 15.63 17.19
CA GLU A 349 -2.07 16.18 17.43
C GLU A 349 -1.96 17.01 18.74
N ARG A 350 -3.06 17.58 19.22
CA ARG A 350 -3.09 18.45 20.41
C ARG A 350 -3.45 17.69 21.69
N THR A 351 -3.81 16.44 21.60
CA THR A 351 -4.13 15.61 22.76
C THR A 351 -2.85 15.41 23.58
N GLU A 352 -2.92 15.45 24.88
CA GLU A 352 -1.76 15.28 25.76
C GLU A 352 -1.25 13.84 25.71
N TRP A 353 0.03 13.69 25.48
CA TRP A 353 0.70 12.40 25.31
C TRP A 353 1.77 12.21 26.38
N GLY A 354 1.65 11.15 27.18
CA GLY A 354 2.67 10.78 28.17
C GLY A 354 3.84 10.06 27.51
N MET A 355 5.00 10.04 28.20
CA MET A 355 6.25 9.48 27.65
C MET A 355 6.44 7.98 27.86
N ASN A 356 5.57 7.29 28.60
CA ASN A 356 5.65 5.86 28.90
C ASN A 356 4.33 5.16 28.66
N THR A 357 4.40 3.91 28.20
CA THR A 357 3.24 3.09 27.93
C THR A 357 2.98 2.10 29.03
N ASN A 358 1.74 2.05 29.49
CA ASN A 358 1.25 1.00 30.37
C ASN A 358 0.11 0.26 29.67
N LEU A 359 0.44 -0.82 28.97
CA LEU A 359 -0.57 -1.65 28.28
C LEU A 359 -1.56 -2.29 29.25
N GLN A 360 -1.10 -2.73 30.43
CA GLN A 360 -1.98 -3.28 31.45
C GLN A 360 -3.04 -2.28 31.84
N ALA A 361 -2.66 -1.03 32.14
CA ALA A 361 -3.60 0.04 32.46
C ALA A 361 -4.57 0.35 31.32
N ALA A 362 -4.16 0.17 30.05
CA ALA A 362 -5.06 0.32 28.91
C ALA A 362 -6.15 -0.77 28.87
N PHE A 363 -5.79 -2.03 29.14
CA PHE A 363 -6.77 -3.10 29.27
C PHE A 363 -7.71 -2.91 30.45
N GLU A 364 -7.14 -2.54 31.60
CA GLU A 364 -7.91 -2.26 32.82
C GLU A 364 -8.91 -1.12 32.59
N LEU A 365 -8.51 -0.03 31.93
CA LEU A 365 -9.38 1.09 31.61
C LEU A 365 -10.57 0.68 30.70
N VAL A 366 -10.32 -0.16 29.69
CA VAL A 366 -11.41 -0.67 28.84
C VAL A 366 -12.42 -1.46 29.66
N LEU A 367 -11.93 -2.34 30.55
CA LEU A 367 -12.80 -3.19 31.37
C LEU A 367 -13.54 -2.37 32.43
N GLU A 368 -12.85 -1.51 33.16
CA GLU A 368 -13.45 -0.65 34.20
C GLU A 368 -14.51 0.26 33.61
N THR A 369 -14.19 0.95 32.48
CA THR A 369 -15.17 1.83 31.81
C THR A 369 -16.40 1.05 31.34
N ALA A 370 -16.21 -0.19 30.85
CA ALA A 370 -17.32 -1.01 30.42
C ALA A 370 -18.21 -1.45 31.59
N MET A 371 -17.61 -1.78 32.72
CA MET A 371 -18.34 -2.14 33.95
C MET A 371 -19.08 -0.95 34.55
N ASP A 372 -18.44 0.23 34.59
CA ASP A 372 -19.02 1.45 35.15
C ASP A 372 -20.21 1.99 34.35
N HIS A 373 -20.28 1.62 33.05
CA HIS A 373 -21.33 2.11 32.14
C HIS A 373 -22.25 0.99 31.63
N ASP A 374 -22.18 -0.19 32.25
CA ASP A 374 -23.00 -1.38 31.88
C ASP A 374 -22.95 -1.70 30.38
N VAL A 375 -21.74 -1.60 29.75
CA VAL A 375 -21.56 -1.88 28.31
C VAL A 375 -21.83 -3.36 28.05
N PRO A 376 -22.74 -3.71 27.12
CA PRO A 376 -23.01 -5.12 26.81
C PRO A 376 -21.78 -5.84 26.27
N PRO A 377 -21.58 -7.14 26.58
CA PRO A 377 -20.43 -7.92 26.09
C PRO A 377 -20.29 -7.93 24.56
N GLU A 378 -21.39 -7.85 23.82
CA GLU A 378 -21.42 -7.79 22.36
C GLU A 378 -20.88 -6.46 21.80
N GLU A 379 -20.92 -5.38 22.57
CA GLU A 379 -20.37 -4.07 22.20
C GLU A 379 -18.91 -3.90 22.60
N MET A 380 -18.37 -4.82 23.41
CA MET A 380 -16.96 -4.75 23.83
C MET A 380 -16.01 -4.80 22.62
N PRO A 381 -14.87 -4.06 22.68
CA PRO A 381 -13.89 -4.12 21.61
C PRO A 381 -13.27 -5.52 21.53
N LYS A 382 -13.25 -6.09 20.33
CA LYS A 382 -12.66 -7.40 20.06
C LYS A 382 -11.16 -7.32 19.77
N ALA A 383 -10.61 -6.12 19.59
CA ALA A 383 -9.21 -5.86 19.37
C ALA A 383 -8.76 -4.53 19.99
N LEU A 384 -7.57 -4.54 20.56
CA LEU A 384 -6.81 -3.34 20.89
C LEU A 384 -5.64 -3.24 19.90
N ILE A 385 -5.59 -2.14 19.15
CA ILE A 385 -4.58 -1.91 18.12
C ILE A 385 -3.58 -0.90 18.68
N VAL A 386 -2.39 -1.37 19.01
CA VAL A 386 -1.30 -0.53 19.52
C VAL A 386 -0.47 -0.04 18.34
N VAL A 387 -0.31 1.27 18.20
CA VAL A 387 0.40 1.90 17.08
C VAL A 387 1.46 2.85 17.59
#